data_d5af17e39b37a64d482825422ca6f128
#
_entry.id   d5af17e39b37a64d482825422ca6f128
#
_cell.length_a   1.000
_cell.length_b   1.000
_cell.length_c   1.000
_cell.angle_alpha   90.00
_cell.angle_beta   90.00
_cell.angle_gamma   90.00
#
_symmetry.space_group_name_H-M   'P 1'
#
loop_
_entity.id
_entity.type
_entity.pdbx_description
1 polymer ?
#
loop_
_entity_poly.entity_id
_entity_poly.type
_entity_poly.pdbx_seq_one_letter_code
_entity_poly.pdbx_strand_id
1 'polypeptide(L)'
;MAKQDDHETVWKNFREAVNMTASEIEEWLETAESHKVGFRRDGASESVGHASGRRIVAILRTAKAELSGGDYAHMREVVGFVRRHRGQGPHEEFRIPASRWRYSLMNWGHDPLK
;
A
#
# COMPACT_ATOMS: atom_id res chain seq x y z
N MET A 1 17.06 -11.18 -21.29
CA MET A 1 16.40 -10.23 -20.66
C MET A 1 15.55 -10.70 -19.57
N ALA A 2 15.72 -10.11 -18.57
CA ALA A 2 15.07 -10.58 -17.40
C ALA A 2 13.58 -10.30 -17.43
N LYS A 3 12.85 -11.17 -16.85
CA LYS A 3 11.48 -11.00 -16.73
C LYS A 3 11.18 -10.62 -15.38
N GLN A 4 11.71 -9.58 -14.90
CA GLN A 4 11.56 -9.22 -13.55
C GLN A 4 10.12 -8.98 -13.16
N ASP A 5 9.23 -8.92 -14.13
CA ASP A 5 7.85 -8.67 -13.85
C ASP A 5 6.97 -9.88 -13.97
N ASP A 6 7.52 -11.09 -13.91
CA ASP A 6 6.64 -12.24 -13.96
C ASP A 6 5.77 -12.26 -12.70
N HIS A 7 4.63 -12.91 -12.80
CA HIS A 7 3.62 -12.87 -11.75
C HIS A 7 4.12 -13.41 -10.43
N GLU A 8 4.94 -14.43 -10.46
CA GLU A 8 5.43 -15.02 -9.21
C GLU A 8 6.33 -14.05 -8.46
N THR A 9 7.20 -13.35 -9.18
CA THR A 9 8.09 -12.37 -8.57
C THR A 9 7.29 -11.19 -8.02
N VAL A 10 6.32 -10.71 -8.80
CA VAL A 10 5.47 -9.60 -8.36
C VAL A 10 4.72 -9.98 -7.10
N TRP A 11 4.14 -11.18 -7.07
CA TRP A 11 3.37 -11.64 -5.91
C TRP A 11 4.24 -11.70 -4.67
N LYS A 12 5.45 -12.22 -4.82
CA LYS A 12 6.38 -12.35 -3.70
C LYS A 12 6.76 -10.97 -3.17
N ASN A 13 7.11 -10.04 -4.07
CA ASN A 13 7.49 -8.69 -3.65
C ASN A 13 6.34 -7.98 -2.98
N PHE A 14 5.12 -8.19 -3.49
CA PHE A 14 3.93 -7.58 -2.90
C PHE A 14 3.71 -8.10 -1.48
N ARG A 15 3.85 -9.42 -1.28
CA ARG A 15 3.65 -9.99 0.05
C ARG A 15 4.69 -9.50 1.04
N GLU A 16 5.88 -9.17 0.57
CA GLU A 16 6.91 -8.61 1.43
C GLU A 16 6.63 -7.15 1.76
N ALA A 17 6.14 -6.39 0.79
CA ALA A 17 5.88 -4.97 0.99
C ALA A 17 4.67 -4.73 1.87
N VAL A 18 3.61 -5.52 1.68
CA VAL A 18 2.37 -5.36 2.44
C VAL A 18 2.48 -6.20 3.71
N ASN A 19 2.77 -5.54 4.82
CA ASN A 19 2.96 -6.24 6.09
C ASN A 19 1.77 -6.11 7.03
N MET A 20 0.66 -5.53 6.56
CA MET A 20 -0.58 -5.44 7.31
C MET A 20 -1.55 -6.47 6.76
N THR A 21 -2.39 -7.01 7.65
CA THR A 21 -3.41 -7.95 7.19
C THR A 21 -4.55 -7.18 6.54
N ALA A 22 -5.40 -7.90 5.79
CA ALA A 22 -6.56 -7.26 5.16
C ALA A 22 -7.44 -6.57 6.19
N SER A 23 -7.67 -7.22 7.34
CA SER A 23 -8.49 -6.62 8.38
C SER A 23 -7.85 -5.38 8.98
N GLU A 24 -6.54 -5.41 9.18
CA GLU A 24 -5.84 -4.24 9.70
C GLU A 24 -5.95 -3.07 8.73
N ILE A 25 -5.82 -3.34 7.44
CA ILE A 25 -5.93 -2.29 6.45
C ILE A 25 -7.35 -1.72 6.44
N GLU A 26 -8.35 -2.59 6.50
CA GLU A 26 -9.74 -2.12 6.52
C GLU A 26 -10.00 -1.18 7.68
N GLU A 27 -9.55 -1.57 8.87
CA GLU A 27 -9.76 -0.75 10.05
C GLU A 27 -9.04 0.58 9.91
N TRP A 28 -7.81 0.54 9.38
CA TRP A 28 -7.03 1.75 9.19
C TRP A 28 -7.72 2.71 8.22
N LEU A 29 -8.27 2.18 7.13
CA LEU A 29 -8.88 3.02 6.10
C LEU A 29 -10.11 3.76 6.60
N GLU A 30 -10.69 3.34 7.72
CA GLU A 30 -11.85 4.03 8.30
C GLU A 30 -11.44 5.17 9.22
N THR A 31 -10.17 5.34 9.49
CA THR A 31 -9.74 6.39 10.42
C THR A 31 -9.64 7.74 9.72
N ALA A 32 -9.76 8.81 10.52
CA ALA A 32 -9.59 10.16 10.00
C ALA A 32 -8.18 10.37 9.46
N GLU A 33 -7.20 9.79 10.14
CA GLU A 33 -5.81 9.93 9.73
C GLU A 33 -5.57 9.38 8.34
N SER A 34 -6.19 8.23 8.03
CA SER A 34 -6.06 7.64 6.71
C SER A 34 -6.62 8.56 5.64
N HIS A 35 -7.74 9.22 5.93
CA HIS A 35 -8.39 10.09 4.96
C HIS A 35 -7.65 11.40 4.73
N LYS A 36 -6.82 11.81 5.67
CA LYS A 36 -6.15 13.10 5.59
C LYS A 36 -4.90 13.11 4.74
N VAL A 37 -4.33 11.97 4.44
CA VAL A 37 -3.06 11.93 3.73
C VAL A 37 -3.23 11.42 2.32
N GLY A 38 -2.21 11.67 1.48
CA GLY A 38 -2.20 11.17 0.13
C GLY A 38 -2.67 12.18 -0.89
N PHE A 39 -2.29 11.92 -2.11
CA PHE A 39 -2.63 12.81 -3.23
C PHE A 39 -4.07 12.54 -3.68
N ARG A 40 -4.81 13.62 -3.93
CA ARG A 40 -6.15 13.52 -4.49
C ARG A 40 -6.14 14.12 -5.88
N ARG A 41 -6.77 13.43 -6.82
CA ARG A 41 -6.92 13.99 -8.15
C ARG A 41 -7.97 15.09 -8.07
N ASP A 42 -7.93 16.02 -9.02
CA ASP A 42 -8.90 17.10 -9.06
C ASP A 42 -10.31 16.57 -8.94
N GLY A 43 -11.05 17.14 -8.00
CA GLY A 43 -12.45 16.78 -7.81
C GLY A 43 -12.70 15.46 -7.10
N ALA A 44 -11.64 14.73 -6.73
CA ALA A 44 -11.82 13.44 -6.08
C ALA A 44 -12.04 13.63 -4.59
N SER A 45 -12.95 12.83 -4.04
CA SER A 45 -13.20 12.85 -2.61
C SER A 45 -12.26 11.89 -1.87
N GLU A 46 -11.61 11.01 -2.60
CA GLU A 46 -10.74 9.99 -1.99
C GLU A 46 -9.34 10.11 -2.56
N SER A 47 -8.33 9.97 -1.72
CA SER A 47 -6.95 10.01 -2.20
C SER A 47 -6.62 8.75 -2.99
N VAL A 48 -5.60 8.86 -3.84
CA VAL A 48 -5.13 7.71 -4.62
C VAL A 48 -4.67 6.60 -3.67
N GLY A 49 -3.99 6.95 -2.57
CA GLY A 49 -3.52 5.94 -1.63
C GLY A 49 -4.66 5.24 -0.92
N HIS A 50 -5.69 6.00 -0.52
CA HIS A 50 -6.84 5.40 0.17
C HIS A 50 -7.54 4.41 -0.76
N ALA A 51 -7.73 4.79 -2.02
CA ALA A 51 -8.34 3.88 -3.00
C ALA A 51 -7.46 2.65 -3.22
N SER A 52 -6.15 2.84 -3.24
CA SER A 52 -5.23 1.71 -3.36
C SER A 52 -5.40 0.75 -2.19
N GLY A 53 -5.55 1.29 -0.99
CA GLY A 53 -5.73 0.44 0.20
C GLY A 53 -6.95 -0.46 0.07
N ARG A 54 -8.06 0.08 -0.44
CA ARG A 54 -9.24 -0.73 -0.64
C ARG A 54 -8.98 -1.84 -1.65
N ARG A 55 -8.23 -1.55 -2.69
CA ARG A 55 -7.90 -2.56 -3.68
C ARG A 55 -6.95 -3.61 -3.12
N ILE A 56 -6.00 -3.20 -2.28
CA ILE A 56 -5.09 -4.13 -1.64
C ILE A 56 -5.86 -5.14 -0.78
N VAL A 57 -6.87 -4.66 -0.04
CA VAL A 57 -7.71 -5.55 0.76
C VAL A 57 -8.35 -6.60 -0.14
N ALA A 58 -8.90 -6.17 -1.28
CA ALA A 58 -9.54 -7.10 -2.20
C ALA A 58 -8.55 -8.13 -2.73
N ILE A 59 -7.34 -7.69 -3.06
CA ILE A 59 -6.31 -8.59 -3.56
C ILE A 59 -5.92 -9.61 -2.48
N LEU A 60 -5.74 -9.15 -1.25
CA LEU A 60 -5.36 -10.04 -0.15
C LEU A 60 -6.42 -11.10 0.12
N ARG A 61 -7.68 -10.81 -0.20
CA ARG A 61 -8.79 -11.74 0.00
C ARG A 61 -9.12 -12.57 -1.22
N THR A 62 -8.35 -12.42 -2.29
CA THR A 62 -8.57 -13.17 -3.52
C THR A 62 -7.57 -14.33 -3.57
N ALA A 63 -8.04 -15.52 -3.95
CA ALA A 63 -7.15 -16.66 -4.09
C ALA A 63 -6.11 -16.34 -5.15
N LYS A 64 -4.86 -16.74 -4.89
CA LYS A 64 -3.77 -16.42 -5.79
C LYS A 64 -4.05 -16.84 -7.22
N ALA A 65 -4.66 -18.00 -7.41
CA ALA A 65 -4.94 -18.50 -8.74
C ALA A 65 -5.97 -17.67 -9.49
N GLU A 66 -6.71 -16.81 -8.78
CA GLU A 66 -7.74 -16.00 -9.41
C GLU A 66 -7.35 -14.54 -9.60
N LEU A 67 -6.13 -14.20 -9.29
CA LEU A 67 -5.67 -12.82 -9.47
C LEU A 67 -5.57 -12.50 -10.95
N SER A 68 -6.03 -11.30 -11.31
CA SER A 68 -6.06 -10.87 -12.71
C SER A 68 -4.77 -10.12 -13.07
N GLY A 69 -4.57 -9.90 -14.37
CA GLY A 69 -3.45 -9.07 -14.81
C GLY A 69 -3.51 -7.68 -14.21
N GLY A 70 -4.71 -7.12 -14.05
CA GLY A 70 -4.88 -5.82 -13.41
C GLY A 70 -4.45 -5.85 -11.95
N ASP A 71 -4.74 -6.95 -11.26
CA ASP A 71 -4.31 -7.10 -9.88
C ASP A 71 -2.79 -7.09 -9.79
N TYR A 72 -2.13 -7.81 -10.69
CA TYR A 72 -0.65 -7.83 -10.68
C TYR A 72 -0.07 -6.47 -11.04
N ALA A 73 -0.72 -5.75 -11.94
CA ALA A 73 -0.28 -4.38 -12.25
C ALA A 73 -0.36 -3.50 -11.00
N HIS A 74 -1.45 -3.63 -10.24
CA HIS A 74 -1.60 -2.85 -9.02
C HIS A 74 -0.56 -3.26 -7.97
N MET A 75 -0.26 -4.55 -7.88
CA MET A 75 0.78 -5.01 -6.97
C MET A 75 2.12 -4.35 -7.28
N ARG A 76 2.46 -4.19 -8.56
CA ARG A 76 3.70 -3.50 -8.93
C ARG A 76 3.70 -2.07 -8.46
N GLU A 77 2.56 -1.39 -8.58
CA GLU A 77 2.44 -0.01 -8.10
C GLU A 77 2.65 0.07 -6.60
N VAL A 78 2.07 -0.89 -5.86
CA VAL A 78 2.20 -0.91 -4.40
C VAL A 78 3.66 -1.08 -4.01
N VAL A 79 4.33 -2.05 -4.60
CA VAL A 79 5.73 -2.31 -4.29
C VAL A 79 6.57 -1.06 -4.58
N GLY A 80 6.33 -0.44 -5.74
CA GLY A 80 7.06 0.76 -6.11
C GLY A 80 6.84 1.90 -5.13
N PHE A 81 5.58 2.12 -4.75
CA PHE A 81 5.27 3.19 -3.80
C PHE A 81 5.95 2.95 -2.46
N VAL A 82 5.82 1.73 -1.93
CA VAL A 82 6.38 1.44 -0.61
C VAL A 82 7.89 1.64 -0.62
N ARG A 83 8.56 1.16 -1.66
CA ARG A 83 10.02 1.28 -1.73
C ARG A 83 10.46 2.74 -1.81
N ARG A 84 9.80 3.54 -2.64
CA ARG A 84 10.16 4.94 -2.77
C ARG A 84 9.84 5.73 -1.51
N HIS A 85 8.65 5.50 -0.96
CA HIS A 85 8.17 6.31 0.16
C HIS A 85 8.94 6.01 1.43
N ARG A 86 9.35 4.75 1.62
CA ARG A 86 10.15 4.42 2.78
C ARG A 86 11.46 5.20 2.82
N GLY A 87 12.01 5.48 1.67
CA GLY A 87 13.25 6.25 1.61
C GLY A 87 13.10 7.72 1.91
N GLN A 88 11.85 8.21 1.97
CA GLN A 88 11.58 9.63 2.18
C GLN A 88 11.15 9.96 3.59
N GLY A 89 11.10 8.97 4.47
CA GLY A 89 10.47 9.11 5.75
C GLY A 89 11.13 10.08 6.69
N PRO A 90 10.48 10.34 7.84
CA PRO A 90 11.11 11.20 8.82
C PRO A 90 12.36 10.52 9.39
N HIS A 91 13.35 11.33 9.67
CA HIS A 91 14.60 10.79 10.21
C HIS A 91 14.57 10.69 11.74
N GLU A 92 13.65 11.40 12.39
CA GLU A 92 13.54 11.31 13.84
C GLU A 92 12.54 10.24 14.20
N GLU A 93 13.00 9.20 14.85
CA GLU A 93 12.16 8.05 15.17
C GLU A 93 10.96 8.39 16.02
N PHE A 94 11.09 9.38 16.90
CA PHE A 94 9.97 9.70 17.77
C PHE A 94 8.79 10.30 17.02
N ARG A 95 9.00 10.74 15.79
CA ARG A 95 7.91 11.30 14.99
C ARG A 95 7.18 10.27 14.15
N ILE A 96 7.74 9.06 14.02
CA ILE A 96 7.20 8.08 13.12
C ILE A 96 5.77 7.66 13.44
N PRO A 97 5.43 7.39 14.72
CA PRO A 97 4.11 6.82 15.00
C PRO A 97 2.94 7.69 14.53
N ALA A 98 3.09 9.02 14.58
CA ALA A 98 2.02 9.92 14.20
C ALA A 98 2.35 10.76 12.98
N SER A 99 3.22 10.25 12.12
CA SER A 99 3.66 11.03 10.97
C SER A 99 2.79 10.77 9.76
N ARG A 100 2.66 11.80 8.90
CA ARG A 100 1.96 11.62 7.64
C ARG A 100 2.66 10.59 6.77
N TRP A 101 3.98 10.47 6.91
CA TRP A 101 4.77 9.46 6.22
C TRP A 101 4.28 8.06 6.55
N ARG A 102 4.10 7.76 7.84
CA ARG A 102 3.60 6.46 8.26
C ARG A 102 2.17 6.24 7.76
N TYR A 103 1.33 7.27 7.90
CA TYR A 103 -0.08 7.17 7.50
C TYR A 103 -0.21 6.87 6.01
N SER A 104 0.59 7.53 5.19
CA SER A 104 0.56 7.26 3.75
C SER A 104 0.99 5.83 3.43
N LEU A 105 2.04 5.35 4.10
CA LEU A 105 2.48 3.97 3.89
C LEU A 105 1.40 2.98 4.31
N MET A 106 0.69 3.26 5.42
CA MET A 106 -0.36 2.34 5.87
C MET A 106 -1.52 2.28 4.89
N ASN A 107 -1.82 3.38 4.19
CA ASN A 107 -2.82 3.33 3.13
C ASN A 107 -2.43 2.35 2.03
N TRP A 108 -1.14 2.16 1.84
CA TRP A 108 -0.62 1.22 0.85
C TRP A 108 -0.28 -0.13 1.47
N GLY A 109 -0.80 -0.39 2.67
CA GLY A 109 -0.68 -1.70 3.29
C GLY A 109 0.62 -1.98 4.02
N HIS A 110 1.43 -0.94 4.23
CA HIS A 110 2.73 -1.11 4.86
C HIS A 110 2.82 -0.27 6.12
N ASP A 111 3.03 -0.90 7.26
CA ASP A 111 3.27 -0.19 8.52
C ASP A 111 4.77 -0.24 8.81
N PRO A 112 5.47 0.90 8.73
CA PRO A 112 6.92 0.88 8.93
C PRO A 112 7.34 0.53 10.35
N LEU A 113 6.40 0.48 11.28
CA LEU A 113 6.71 0.10 12.66
C LEU A 113 6.53 -1.38 12.94
N LYS A 114 6.11 -2.15 11.95
CA LYS A 114 6.00 -3.60 12.13
C LYS A 114 7.32 -4.30 11.91
#